data_504aa5363810931c3bd2cbb66e177637
#
_entry.id   504aa5363810931c3bd2cbb66e177637
#
_cell.length_a   1.000
_cell.length_b   1.000
_cell.length_c   1.000
_cell.angle_alpha   90.00
_cell.angle_beta   90.00
_cell.angle_gamma   90.00
#
_symmetry.space_group_name_H-M   'P 1'
#
loop_
_entity.id
_entity.type
_entity.pdbx_description
1 polymer ?
#
loop_
_entity_poly.entity_id
_entity_poly.type
_entity_poly.pdbx_seq_one_letter_code
_entity_poly.pdbx_strand_id
1 'polypeptide(L)'
;YKGYNILMNKESIFLILVGISLVPLGITYGTHPSLSLIPIPFLDDVEINSIDHANIFSGIMGLYITIALFWIIGALNKSLTIPALWSLVIFMTGIGAGRAISLIADGIPSYPYLVFLLLEVIFAAIGLIFLKKNKV
;
A
#
# COMPACT_ATOMS: atom_id res chain seq x y z
N TYR A 1 29.43 -23.14 -10.79
CA TYR A 1 28.58 -21.96 -10.80
C TYR A 1 27.18 -22.39 -11.25
N LYS A 2 26.28 -22.68 -10.29
CA LYS A 2 24.86 -22.82 -10.59
C LYS A 2 24.31 -21.41 -10.78
N GLY A 3 24.06 -21.03 -12.04
CA GLY A 3 23.31 -19.83 -12.37
C GLY A 3 21.93 -19.91 -11.68
N TYR A 4 21.71 -19.05 -10.71
CA TYR A 4 20.38 -18.84 -10.14
C TYR A 4 19.55 -18.15 -11.23
N ASN A 5 18.83 -18.96 -12.01
CA ASN A 5 17.69 -18.45 -12.75
C ASN A 5 16.64 -18.06 -11.71
N ILE A 6 16.69 -16.81 -11.27
CA ILE A 6 15.62 -16.19 -10.50
C ILE A 6 14.52 -15.85 -11.50
N LEU A 7 13.85 -16.89 -12.01
CA LEU A 7 12.54 -16.71 -12.62
C LEU A 7 11.59 -16.35 -11.47
N MET A 8 11.44 -15.05 -11.24
CA MET A 8 10.47 -14.53 -10.29
C MET A 8 9.08 -15.00 -10.71
N ASN A 9 8.35 -15.63 -9.80
CA ASN A 9 6.98 -16.01 -10.05
C ASN A 9 6.07 -14.76 -10.12
N LYS A 10 4.86 -14.93 -10.64
CA LYS A 10 3.91 -13.81 -10.82
C LYS A 10 3.54 -13.14 -9.50
N GLU A 11 3.46 -13.93 -8.43
CA GLU A 11 3.18 -13.47 -7.07
C GLU A 11 4.30 -12.56 -6.54
N SER A 12 5.56 -12.94 -6.74
CA SER A 12 6.70 -12.11 -6.35
C SER A 12 6.75 -10.79 -7.12
N ILE A 13 6.52 -10.83 -8.44
CA ILE A 13 6.47 -9.62 -9.26
C ILE A 13 5.36 -8.70 -8.76
N PHE A 14 4.18 -9.23 -8.49
CA PHE A 14 3.04 -8.46 -7.98
C PHE A 14 3.36 -7.81 -6.64
N LEU A 15 3.90 -8.56 -5.67
CA LEU A 15 4.29 -8.03 -4.37
C LEU A 15 5.34 -6.92 -4.45
N ILE A 16 6.33 -7.05 -5.35
CA ILE A 16 7.33 -6.00 -5.56
C ILE A 16 6.70 -4.76 -6.17
N LEU A 17 5.88 -4.90 -7.20
CA LEU A 17 5.25 -3.76 -7.87
C LEU A 17 4.38 -2.97 -6.89
N VAL A 18 3.54 -3.66 -6.12
CA VAL A 18 2.68 -3.00 -5.13
C VAL A 18 3.51 -2.41 -3.99
N GLY A 19 4.52 -3.14 -3.48
CA GLY A 19 5.39 -2.66 -2.42
C GLY A 19 6.16 -1.39 -2.82
N ILE A 20 6.79 -1.39 -4.00
CA ILE A 20 7.54 -0.22 -4.50
C ILE A 20 6.61 0.97 -4.71
N SER A 21 5.40 0.77 -5.24
CA SER A 21 4.45 1.88 -5.45
C SER A 21 3.89 2.45 -4.14
N LEU A 22 3.84 1.65 -3.07
CA LEU A 22 3.35 2.10 -1.77
C LEU A 22 4.35 2.96 -0.98
N VAL A 23 5.66 2.78 -1.20
CA VAL A 23 6.71 3.54 -0.48
C VAL A 23 6.59 5.06 -0.69
N PRO A 24 6.55 5.60 -1.93
CA PRO A 24 6.42 7.04 -2.13
C PRO A 24 5.11 7.58 -1.58
N LEU A 25 4.01 6.83 -1.68
CA LEU A 25 2.74 7.21 -1.08
C LEU A 25 2.85 7.30 0.45
N GLY A 26 3.50 6.33 1.09
CA GLY A 26 3.75 6.35 2.52
C GLY A 26 4.58 7.57 2.95
N ILE A 27 5.67 7.85 2.25
CA ILE A 27 6.52 9.02 2.53
C ILE A 27 5.71 10.32 2.44
N THR A 28 4.82 10.43 1.47
CA THR A 28 3.98 11.61 1.28
C THR A 28 3.08 11.89 2.49
N TYR A 29 2.54 10.84 3.14
CA TYR A 29 1.73 11.02 4.36
C TYR A 29 2.52 11.59 5.54
N GLY A 30 3.81 11.29 5.66
CA GLY A 30 4.60 11.68 6.82
C GLY A 30 5.47 12.92 6.63
N THR A 31 5.62 13.40 5.41
CA THR A 31 6.39 14.62 5.15
C THR A 31 5.49 15.84 5.35
N HIS A 32 5.97 16.78 6.17
CA HIS A 32 5.33 18.09 6.28
C HIS A 32 5.24 18.71 4.87
N PRO A 33 4.13 19.39 4.48
CA PRO A 33 3.99 20.01 3.17
C PRO A 33 5.17 20.91 2.76
N SER A 34 5.81 21.55 3.73
CA SER A 34 7.02 22.36 3.52
C SER A 34 8.32 21.55 3.30
N LEU A 35 8.30 20.23 3.54
CA LEU A 35 9.44 19.34 3.41
C LEU A 35 9.20 18.23 2.38
N SER A 36 8.10 18.29 1.63
CA SER A 36 7.76 17.26 0.66
C SER A 36 8.83 17.19 -0.44
N LEU A 37 9.68 16.18 -0.35
CA LEU A 37 10.67 15.83 -1.38
C LEU A 37 10.01 15.38 -2.69
N ILE A 38 8.74 15.08 -2.65
CA ILE A 38 7.93 14.65 -3.80
C ILE A 38 6.67 15.51 -3.79
N PRO A 39 6.54 16.47 -4.70
CA PRO A 39 5.29 17.22 -4.84
C PRO A 39 4.23 16.27 -5.41
N ILE A 40 3.42 15.69 -4.54
CA ILE A 40 2.25 14.95 -4.94
C ILE A 40 1.05 15.90 -4.76
N PRO A 41 0.52 16.46 -5.86
CA PRO A 41 -0.45 17.57 -5.82
C PRO A 41 -1.75 17.26 -5.07
N PHE A 42 -2.06 15.98 -4.85
CA PHE A 42 -3.32 15.57 -4.25
C PHE A 42 -3.36 15.61 -2.72
N LEU A 43 -2.26 15.93 -2.04
CA LEU A 43 -2.22 16.18 -0.60
C LEU A 43 -2.08 17.66 -0.25
N ASP A 44 -2.03 18.55 -1.24
CA ASP A 44 -1.89 19.99 -1.02
C ASP A 44 -3.09 20.58 -0.24
N ASP A 45 -4.27 19.93 -0.32
CA ASP A 45 -5.48 20.31 0.39
C ASP A 45 -5.57 19.76 1.82
N VAL A 46 -4.59 18.94 2.25
CA VAL A 46 -4.56 18.37 3.60
C VAL A 46 -3.73 19.28 4.52
N GLU A 47 -4.42 20.08 5.30
CA GLU A 47 -3.77 20.93 6.30
C GLU A 47 -3.39 20.13 7.55
N ILE A 48 -2.10 20.12 7.89
CA ILE A 48 -1.61 19.60 9.16
C ILE A 48 -1.54 20.74 10.16
N ASN A 49 -2.62 20.94 10.92
CA ASN A 49 -2.81 22.11 11.77
C ASN A 49 -2.36 21.93 13.24
N SER A 50 -1.89 20.75 13.61
CA SER A 50 -1.48 20.46 14.99
C SER A 50 -0.37 19.40 15.03
N ILE A 51 0.33 19.35 16.17
CA ILE A 51 1.32 18.31 16.48
C ILE A 51 0.66 16.92 16.45
N ASP A 52 -0.57 16.81 16.91
CA ASP A 52 -1.32 15.54 16.93
C ASP A 52 -1.62 15.05 15.51
N HIS A 53 -2.03 15.94 14.60
CA HIS A 53 -2.19 15.60 13.18
C HIS A 53 -0.86 15.12 12.58
N ALA A 54 0.25 15.83 12.82
CA ALA A 54 1.56 15.43 12.33
C ALA A 54 1.97 14.04 12.87
N ASN A 55 1.67 13.75 14.13
CA ASN A 55 1.95 12.45 14.75
C ASN A 55 1.13 11.32 14.11
N ILE A 56 -0.16 11.54 13.87
CA ILE A 56 -1.04 10.57 13.19
C ILE A 56 -0.52 10.27 11.79
N PHE A 57 -0.22 11.30 10.99
CA PHE A 57 0.28 11.11 9.62
C PHE A 57 1.66 10.43 9.59
N SER A 58 2.54 10.74 10.54
CA SER A 58 3.83 10.04 10.68
C SER A 58 3.65 8.56 11.04
N GLY A 59 2.66 8.24 11.86
CA GLY A 59 2.28 6.86 12.15
C GLY A 59 1.78 6.12 10.91
N ILE A 60 0.95 6.78 10.09
CA ILE A 60 0.48 6.23 8.80
C ILE A 60 1.67 5.99 7.86
N MET A 61 2.61 6.94 7.74
CA MET A 61 3.84 6.77 6.97
C MET A 61 4.60 5.52 7.40
N GLY A 62 4.83 5.37 8.72
CA GLY A 62 5.53 4.21 9.27
C GLY A 62 4.85 2.90 8.92
N LEU A 63 3.51 2.84 9.04
CA LEU A 63 2.71 1.67 8.67
C LEU A 63 2.85 1.32 7.18
N TYR A 64 2.74 2.30 6.29
CA TYR A 64 2.84 2.09 4.84
C TYR A 64 4.23 1.59 4.44
N ILE A 65 5.29 2.22 4.96
CA ILE A 65 6.67 1.83 4.64
C ILE A 65 6.97 0.42 5.16
N THR A 66 6.58 0.12 6.40
CA THR A 66 6.86 -1.18 7.00
C THR A 66 6.15 -2.31 6.25
N ILE A 67 4.87 -2.13 5.90
CA ILE A 67 4.13 -3.16 5.17
C ILE A 67 4.65 -3.32 3.74
N ALA A 68 5.04 -2.24 3.07
CA ALA A 68 5.65 -2.28 1.75
C ALA A 68 6.97 -3.07 1.76
N LEU A 69 7.83 -2.82 2.74
CA LEU A 69 9.07 -3.58 2.94
C LEU A 69 8.79 -5.06 3.18
N PHE A 70 7.79 -5.39 3.97
CA PHE A 70 7.40 -6.77 4.21
C PHE A 70 6.95 -7.47 2.91
N TRP A 71 6.22 -6.80 2.03
CA TRP A 71 5.85 -7.37 0.72
C TRP A 71 7.05 -7.58 -0.18
N ILE A 72 7.99 -6.65 -0.22
CA ILE A 72 9.24 -6.80 -0.99
C ILE A 72 10.06 -7.99 -0.45
N ILE A 73 10.21 -8.11 0.86
CA ILE A 73 10.90 -9.24 1.49
C ILE A 73 10.16 -10.55 1.17
N GLY A 74 8.83 -10.57 1.27
CA GLY A 74 7.99 -11.72 0.94
C GLY A 74 8.09 -12.14 -0.53
N ALA A 75 8.34 -11.20 -1.43
CA ALA A 75 8.59 -11.47 -2.84
C ALA A 75 9.94 -12.17 -3.08
N LEU A 76 10.95 -11.83 -2.28
CA LEU A 76 12.31 -12.37 -2.39
C LEU A 76 12.51 -13.67 -1.59
N ASN A 77 11.67 -13.91 -0.60
CA ASN A 77 11.73 -15.08 0.27
C ASN A 77 10.49 -15.95 0.12
N LYS A 78 10.62 -17.12 -0.52
CA LYS A 78 9.52 -18.04 -0.82
C LYS A 78 8.72 -18.47 0.40
N SER A 79 9.33 -18.58 1.58
CA SER A 79 8.62 -18.94 2.82
C SER A 79 7.69 -17.84 3.32
N LEU A 80 7.94 -16.59 2.92
CA LEU A 80 7.16 -15.42 3.30
C LEU A 80 6.19 -14.95 2.23
N THR A 81 6.22 -15.53 1.02
CA THR A 81 5.36 -15.10 -0.09
C THR A 81 3.87 -15.21 0.26
N ILE A 82 3.43 -16.32 0.83
CA ILE A 82 2.01 -16.51 1.21
C ILE A 82 1.60 -15.58 2.38
N PRO A 83 2.35 -15.49 3.49
CA PRO A 83 2.09 -14.47 4.51
C PRO A 83 2.03 -13.04 3.96
N ALA A 84 2.94 -12.67 3.05
CA ALA A 84 2.95 -11.35 2.43
C ALA A 84 1.70 -11.10 1.57
N LEU A 85 1.25 -12.07 0.79
CA LEU A 85 -0.01 -11.98 0.03
C LEU A 85 -1.22 -11.83 0.95
N TRP A 86 -1.29 -12.57 2.05
CA TRP A 86 -2.36 -12.42 3.03
C TRP A 86 -2.36 -11.03 3.66
N SER A 87 -1.19 -10.55 4.08
CA SER A 87 -1.08 -9.20 4.66
C SER A 87 -1.47 -8.11 3.66
N LEU A 88 -1.13 -8.27 2.37
CA LEU A 88 -1.53 -7.36 1.30
C LEU A 88 -3.05 -7.33 1.15
N VAL A 89 -3.69 -8.49 1.07
CA VAL A 89 -5.16 -8.57 0.95
C VAL A 89 -5.85 -7.92 2.14
N ILE A 90 -5.40 -8.22 3.35
CA ILE A 90 -5.97 -7.65 4.59
C ILE A 90 -5.78 -6.13 4.61
N PHE A 91 -4.58 -5.65 4.30
CA PHE A 91 -4.25 -4.23 4.30
C PHE A 91 -5.09 -3.46 3.28
N MET A 92 -5.13 -3.92 2.02
CA MET A 92 -5.89 -3.27 0.95
C MET A 92 -7.41 -3.30 1.23
N THR A 93 -7.93 -4.42 1.73
CA THR A 93 -9.33 -4.52 2.12
C THR A 93 -9.67 -3.58 3.27
N GLY A 94 -8.80 -3.47 4.28
CA GLY A 94 -9.00 -2.60 5.44
C GLY A 94 -9.03 -1.12 5.06
N ILE A 95 -8.07 -0.67 4.26
CA ILE A 95 -8.04 0.73 3.79
C ILE A 95 -9.22 1.02 2.86
N GLY A 96 -9.49 0.13 1.90
CA GLY A 96 -10.63 0.27 0.99
C GLY A 96 -11.97 0.33 1.73
N ALA A 97 -12.17 -0.50 2.76
CA ALA A 97 -13.36 -0.45 3.61
C ALA A 97 -13.45 0.88 4.36
N GLY A 98 -12.35 1.37 4.93
CA GLY A 98 -12.31 2.67 5.60
C GLY A 98 -12.69 3.83 4.65
N ARG A 99 -12.15 3.82 3.43
CA ARG A 99 -12.51 4.81 2.39
C ARG A 99 -13.98 4.71 1.97
N ALA A 100 -14.51 3.48 1.84
CA ALA A 100 -15.92 3.29 1.51
C ALA A 100 -16.84 3.81 2.62
N ILE A 101 -16.49 3.61 3.88
CA ILE A 101 -17.21 4.18 5.02
C ILE A 101 -17.18 5.71 4.96
N SER A 102 -16.02 6.32 4.71
CA SER A 102 -15.89 7.77 4.59
C SER A 102 -16.71 8.33 3.43
N LEU A 103 -16.77 7.64 2.28
CA LEU A 103 -17.64 8.02 1.17
C LEU A 103 -19.12 8.16 1.58
N ILE A 104 -19.58 7.28 2.48
CA ILE A 104 -20.96 7.28 2.96
C ILE A 104 -21.17 8.32 4.05
N ALA A 105 -20.23 8.47 4.96
CA ALA A 105 -20.37 9.30 6.15
C ALA A 105 -19.99 10.77 5.89
N ASP A 106 -18.94 11.02 5.10
CA ASP A 106 -18.32 12.33 4.94
C ASP A 106 -18.56 12.96 3.55
N GLY A 107 -18.96 12.14 2.56
CA GLY A 107 -19.19 12.58 1.20
C GLY A 107 -18.07 12.19 0.22
N ILE A 108 -18.11 12.73 -0.99
CA ILE A 108 -17.21 12.35 -2.09
C ILE A 108 -15.91 13.15 -1.99
N PRO A 109 -14.76 12.48 -1.80
CA PRO A 109 -13.47 13.14 -1.77
C PRO A 109 -12.99 13.54 -3.16
N SER A 110 -11.86 14.25 -3.24
CA SER A 110 -11.24 14.60 -4.52
C SER A 110 -10.83 13.34 -5.31
N TYR A 111 -10.79 13.48 -6.65
CA TYR A 111 -10.61 12.38 -7.61
C TYR A 111 -9.47 11.39 -7.29
N PRO A 112 -8.26 11.81 -6.84
CA PRO A 112 -7.18 10.87 -6.56
C PRO A 112 -7.54 9.81 -5.52
N TYR A 113 -8.33 10.17 -4.51
CA TYR A 113 -8.76 9.22 -3.46
C TYR A 113 -9.74 8.17 -3.97
N LEU A 114 -10.55 8.50 -4.99
CA LEU A 114 -11.41 7.52 -5.66
C LEU A 114 -10.58 6.52 -6.48
N VAL A 115 -9.51 6.99 -7.13
CA VAL A 115 -8.56 6.13 -7.84
C VAL A 115 -7.87 5.18 -6.86
N PHE A 116 -7.45 5.66 -5.69
CA PHE A 116 -6.84 4.81 -4.68
C PHE A 116 -7.80 3.72 -4.20
N LEU A 117 -9.06 4.06 -3.92
CA LEU A 117 -10.09 3.07 -3.55
C LEU A 117 -10.22 1.98 -4.63
N LEU A 118 -10.28 2.37 -5.90
CA LEU A 118 -10.33 1.41 -7.00
C LEU A 118 -9.11 0.49 -7.05
N LEU A 119 -7.90 1.05 -6.90
CA LEU A 119 -6.66 0.28 -6.87
C LEU A 119 -6.59 -0.68 -5.68
N GLU A 120 -7.05 -0.26 -4.51
CA GLU A 120 -7.12 -1.09 -3.31
C GLU A 120 -8.00 -2.31 -3.52
N VAL A 121 -9.17 -2.13 -4.14
CA VAL A 121 -10.09 -3.24 -4.50
C VAL A 121 -9.44 -4.18 -5.52
N ILE A 122 -8.81 -3.63 -6.56
CA ILE A 122 -8.14 -4.43 -7.60
C ILE A 122 -6.99 -5.23 -7.00
N PHE A 123 -6.13 -4.63 -6.19
CA PHE A 123 -4.99 -5.30 -5.59
C PHE A 123 -5.42 -6.37 -4.58
N ALA A 124 -6.47 -6.12 -3.79
CA ALA A 124 -7.06 -7.13 -2.92
C ALA A 124 -7.58 -8.33 -3.73
N ALA A 125 -8.29 -8.08 -4.82
CA ALA A 125 -8.83 -9.14 -5.69
C ALA A 125 -7.71 -9.97 -6.34
N ILE A 126 -6.67 -9.33 -6.87
CA ILE A 126 -5.50 -10.03 -7.45
C ILE A 126 -4.79 -10.88 -6.39
N GLY A 127 -4.56 -10.32 -5.20
CA GLY A 127 -3.97 -11.04 -4.08
C GLY A 127 -4.77 -12.30 -3.70
N LEU A 128 -6.10 -12.18 -3.63
CA LEU A 128 -7.00 -13.33 -3.39
C LEU A 128 -6.91 -14.40 -4.49
N ILE A 129 -6.80 -13.99 -5.75
CA ILE A 129 -6.64 -14.94 -6.88
C ILE A 129 -5.33 -15.71 -6.71
N PHE A 130 -4.23 -15.05 -6.38
CA PHE A 130 -2.96 -15.73 -6.13
C PHE A 130 -3.02 -16.67 -4.92
N LEU A 131 -3.65 -16.26 -3.82
CA LEU A 131 -3.84 -17.10 -2.65
C LEU A 131 -4.68 -18.36 -2.96
N LYS A 132 -5.73 -18.23 -3.78
CA LYS A 132 -6.55 -19.40 -4.19
C LYS A 132 -5.78 -20.39 -5.05
N LYS A 133 -4.90 -19.90 -5.93
CA LYS A 133 -4.07 -20.77 -6.79
C LYS A 133 -3.01 -21.55 -6.02
N ASN A 134 -2.55 -21.02 -4.88
CA ASN A 134 -1.55 -21.65 -4.04
C ASN A 134 -2.15 -22.55 -2.93
N LYS A 135 -3.48 -22.66 -2.87
CA LYS A 135 -4.17 -23.66 -2.05
C LYS A 135 -4.37 -24.94 -2.85
N VAL A 136 -3.30 -25.70 -3.02
CA VAL A 136 -3.35 -27.10 -3.48
C VAL A 136 -2.95 -28.00 -2.33
#